data_0becd7fa3241e007d96e0e9977912cb3
#
_entry.id   0becd7fa3241e007d96e0e9977912cb3
#
_cell.length_a   1.000
_cell.length_b   1.000
_cell.length_c   1.000
_cell.angle_alpha   90.00
_cell.angle_beta   90.00
_cell.angle_gamma   90.00
#
_symmetry.space_group_name_H-M   'P 1'
#
loop_
_entity.id
_entity.type
_entity.pdbx_description
1 polymer ?
#
loop_
_entity_poly.entity_id
_entity_poly.type
_entity_poly.pdbx_seq_one_letter_code
_entity_poly.pdbx_strand_id
1 'polypeptide(L)'
;KPEKATCGIMDAKTGKLLAISNYPSFDPNERDIKNYVDLFLNEPVEPGSVFKSFVYGNAINDQKLDVDDTYQSGKFHYKVNGKTVATINDHNSGRGWGTISYKKGFYYSSNTGICHILSEKTDKQSLLQDYEDLGFFKESSIDGLTSAAGFAGYKREGERTLEYLTTGFGQGSTFTALQLIRAYSAFANDGKMVEPYLVEKVVNSDSQETLYEAKTQYSKQIYSVDTVKQVRELLKGVINEEGSTGYNYRMDDVSLIGKTGTGQVASESGGYRSGYYTHSFVGMAPYDDPQVILVMWYQGSSSSTTSAAKVVQGGIRAALNKLNTQPSQVVETSTFVLDNYMNQSVDYAKEVLSNHQLSSLVIGDGDIVMSQYPKAQTEVSSKSRVFLQTNGTNITMPSMTGWSRKEAEAFGTMAHVDIEFKGEGTIYKQSVTKGTKLKSNQKITVTAK
;
A
#
# COMPACT_ATOMS: atom_id res chain seq x y z
N LYS A 1 11.25 -10.15 -16.36
CA LYS A 1 11.13 -11.27 -15.43
C LYS A 1 12.23 -11.12 -14.38
N PRO A 2 11.94 -11.16 -13.07
CA PRO A 2 12.96 -11.06 -12.03
C PRO A 2 13.87 -12.29 -12.04
N GLU A 3 15.05 -12.17 -11.48
CA GLU A 3 15.93 -13.31 -11.21
C GLU A 3 15.47 -14.03 -9.93
N LYS A 4 15.20 -13.26 -8.87
CA LYS A 4 14.62 -13.71 -7.61
C LYS A 4 13.53 -12.77 -7.18
N ALA A 5 12.52 -13.28 -6.50
CA ALA A 5 11.49 -12.48 -5.84
C ALA A 5 10.88 -13.22 -4.66
N THR A 6 10.42 -12.48 -3.67
CA THR A 6 9.55 -13.00 -2.62
C THR A 6 8.47 -11.99 -2.29
N CYS A 7 7.32 -12.49 -1.85
CA CYS A 7 6.22 -11.70 -1.35
C CYS A 7 5.58 -12.44 -0.18
N GLY A 8 5.39 -11.75 0.94
CA GLY A 8 4.65 -12.27 2.09
C GLY A 8 3.53 -11.31 2.50
N ILE A 9 2.43 -11.89 2.93
CA ILE A 9 1.26 -11.14 3.44
C ILE A 9 0.91 -11.69 4.82
N MET A 10 0.73 -10.78 5.76
CA MET A 10 0.45 -11.08 7.17
C MET A 10 -0.82 -10.36 7.63
N ASP A 11 -1.64 -11.04 8.41
CA ASP A 11 -2.66 -10.41 9.24
C ASP A 11 -1.95 -9.51 10.27
N ALA A 12 -2.18 -8.22 10.17
CA ALA A 12 -1.50 -7.22 10.98
C ALA A 12 -1.86 -7.29 12.47
N LYS A 13 -3.01 -7.88 12.81
CA LYS A 13 -3.51 -7.94 14.19
C LYS A 13 -3.10 -9.21 14.91
N THR A 14 -3.03 -10.32 14.19
CA THR A 14 -2.74 -11.61 14.81
C THR A 14 -1.31 -12.09 14.61
N GLY A 15 -0.62 -11.61 13.56
CA GLY A 15 0.69 -12.12 13.13
C GLY A 15 0.60 -13.35 12.21
N LYS A 16 -0.60 -13.83 11.89
CA LYS A 16 -0.77 -14.97 10.98
C LYS A 16 -0.25 -14.63 9.59
N LEU A 17 0.71 -15.39 9.09
CA LEU A 17 1.15 -15.30 7.71
C LEU A 17 0.09 -15.93 6.81
N LEU A 18 -0.58 -15.10 6.01
CA LEU A 18 -1.68 -15.52 5.14
C LEU A 18 -1.17 -16.15 3.84
N ALA A 19 -0.03 -15.67 3.35
CA ALA A 19 0.62 -16.20 2.16
C ALA A 19 2.11 -15.84 2.13
N ILE A 20 2.92 -16.75 1.60
CA ILE A 20 4.31 -16.52 1.19
C ILE A 20 4.47 -17.10 -0.21
N SER A 21 5.12 -16.35 -1.09
CA SER A 21 5.43 -16.79 -2.45
C SER A 21 6.87 -16.43 -2.81
N ASN A 22 7.60 -17.40 -3.33
CA ASN A 22 8.99 -17.24 -3.77
C ASN A 22 9.11 -17.47 -5.28
N TYR A 23 10.03 -16.77 -5.93
CA TYR A 23 10.40 -16.99 -7.33
C TYR A 23 11.93 -17.03 -7.45
N PRO A 24 12.54 -18.00 -8.16
CA PRO A 24 11.85 -19.11 -8.82
C PRO A 24 11.15 -20.06 -7.83
N SER A 25 9.99 -20.58 -8.24
CA SER A 25 9.25 -21.63 -7.55
C SER A 25 9.57 -22.98 -8.15
N PHE A 26 8.99 -24.05 -7.61
CA PHE A 26 9.10 -25.41 -8.11
C PHE A 26 7.71 -26.03 -8.29
N ASP A 27 7.61 -27.05 -9.14
CA ASP A 27 6.41 -27.86 -9.25
C ASP A 27 6.59 -29.13 -8.38
N PRO A 28 5.78 -29.31 -7.33
CA PRO A 28 5.90 -30.50 -6.46
C PRO A 28 5.58 -31.81 -7.19
N ASN A 29 4.85 -31.77 -8.30
CA ASN A 29 4.54 -32.95 -9.09
C ASN A 29 5.73 -33.37 -9.97
N GLU A 30 6.50 -32.40 -10.47
CA GLU A 30 7.68 -32.62 -11.31
C GLU A 30 8.94 -32.89 -10.47
N ARG A 31 8.90 -32.63 -9.16
CA ARG A 31 10.05 -32.73 -8.23
C ARG A 31 11.30 -31.99 -8.73
N ASP A 32 11.10 -30.83 -9.35
CA ASP A 32 12.13 -30.04 -10.03
C ASP A 32 12.81 -29.00 -9.12
N ILE A 33 12.64 -29.09 -7.80
CA ILE A 33 13.23 -28.17 -6.84
C ILE A 33 14.75 -28.14 -6.96
N LYS A 34 15.29 -26.95 -7.24
CA LYS A 34 16.73 -26.71 -7.40
C LYS A 34 17.33 -25.95 -6.23
N ASN A 35 16.52 -25.24 -5.49
CA ASN A 35 16.92 -24.48 -4.32
C ASN A 35 15.88 -24.62 -3.22
N TYR A 36 16.32 -25.08 -2.05
CA TYR A 36 15.50 -25.30 -0.87
C TYR A 36 15.44 -24.08 0.06
N VAL A 37 16.09 -22.97 -0.30
CA VAL A 37 16.11 -21.76 0.49
C VAL A 37 14.77 -21.02 0.33
N ASP A 38 14.07 -20.82 1.44
CA ASP A 38 12.94 -19.91 1.48
C ASP A 38 13.47 -18.47 1.44
N LEU A 39 13.17 -17.74 0.36
CA LEU A 39 13.69 -16.39 0.15
C LEU A 39 13.10 -15.38 1.14
N PHE A 40 11.90 -15.63 1.65
CA PHE A 40 11.25 -14.75 2.62
C PHE A 40 11.95 -14.80 3.98
N LEU A 41 12.38 -15.99 4.40
CA LEU A 41 13.04 -16.24 5.67
C LEU A 41 14.56 -16.11 5.59
N ASN A 42 15.20 -16.57 4.51
CA ASN A 42 16.62 -16.88 4.49
C ASN A 42 17.42 -16.18 3.39
N GLU A 43 16.82 -15.24 2.64
CA GLU A 43 17.57 -14.39 1.70
C GLU A 43 17.58 -12.95 2.19
N PRO A 44 18.57 -12.54 3.01
CA PRO A 44 18.70 -11.15 3.43
C PRO A 44 19.20 -10.29 2.28
N VAL A 45 18.48 -9.20 2.02
CA VAL A 45 18.79 -8.24 0.94
C VAL A 45 18.96 -6.84 1.51
N GLU A 46 19.62 -5.95 0.76
CA GLU A 46 19.54 -4.52 1.02
C GLU A 46 18.12 -4.04 0.69
N PRO A 47 17.30 -3.65 1.68
CA PRO A 47 15.89 -3.35 1.45
C PRO A 47 15.66 -2.00 0.79
N GLY A 48 16.71 -1.16 0.75
CA GLY A 48 16.62 0.21 0.28
C GLY A 48 15.68 1.05 1.13
N SER A 49 15.06 2.01 0.52
CA SER A 49 14.32 3.10 1.17
C SER A 49 13.11 2.70 2.01
N VAL A 50 12.67 1.44 2.01
CA VAL A 50 11.65 0.98 2.98
C VAL A 50 12.18 1.08 4.41
N PHE A 51 13.48 1.04 4.61
CA PHE A 51 14.10 1.14 5.92
C PHE A 51 14.02 2.56 6.53
N LYS A 52 13.82 3.59 5.72
CA LYS A 52 13.70 5.01 6.16
C LYS A 52 12.58 5.24 7.16
N SER A 53 11.52 4.42 7.12
CA SER A 53 10.39 4.52 8.04
C SER A 53 10.81 4.40 9.51
N PHE A 54 11.84 3.58 9.79
CA PHE A 54 12.35 3.38 11.16
C PHE A 54 13.22 4.55 11.63
N VAL A 55 13.95 5.21 10.72
CA VAL A 55 14.71 6.42 11.04
C VAL A 55 13.78 7.58 11.37
N TYR A 56 12.71 7.77 10.56
CA TYR A 56 11.69 8.76 10.85
C TYR A 56 10.93 8.41 12.15
N GLY A 57 10.58 7.14 12.31
CA GLY A 57 9.92 6.66 13.53
C GLY A 57 10.70 6.98 14.80
N ASN A 58 12.02 6.71 14.82
CA ASN A 58 12.88 7.04 15.94
C ASN A 58 12.96 8.55 16.18
N ALA A 59 13.29 9.34 15.15
CA ALA A 59 13.49 10.78 15.32
C ALA A 59 12.20 11.53 15.74
N ILE A 60 11.03 11.08 15.28
CA ILE A 60 9.72 11.60 15.70
C ILE A 60 9.42 11.16 17.14
N ASN A 61 9.68 9.89 17.48
CA ASN A 61 9.42 9.32 18.81
C ASN A 61 10.24 10.03 19.90
N ASP A 62 11.49 10.37 19.58
CA ASP A 62 12.39 11.14 20.42
C ASP A 62 12.08 12.65 20.44
N GLN A 63 11.03 13.09 19.72
CA GLN A 63 10.63 14.50 19.58
C GLN A 63 11.76 15.41 19.04
N LYS A 64 12.65 14.86 18.22
CA LYS A 64 13.78 15.57 17.61
C LYS A 64 13.53 15.99 16.17
N LEU A 65 12.49 15.46 15.53
CA LEU A 65 12.12 15.76 14.15
C LEU A 65 10.70 16.30 14.08
N ASP A 66 10.57 17.55 13.65
CA ASP A 66 9.35 18.06 13.06
C ASP A 66 9.40 17.78 11.55
N VAL A 67 8.42 17.06 11.03
CA VAL A 67 8.40 16.67 9.60
C VAL A 67 8.17 17.84 8.65
N ASP A 68 7.68 18.97 9.15
CA ASP A 68 7.52 20.21 8.40
C ASP A 68 8.78 21.09 8.40
N ASP A 69 9.78 20.82 9.27
CA ASP A 69 11.14 21.40 9.17
C ASP A 69 11.72 21.13 7.80
N THR A 70 12.60 22.04 7.33
CA THR A 70 13.16 21.96 5.98
C THR A 70 14.66 21.68 5.98
N TYR A 71 15.16 21.10 4.89
CA TYR A 71 16.57 20.87 4.61
C TYR A 71 16.86 21.06 3.14
N GLN A 72 18.15 21.24 2.80
CA GLN A 72 18.62 21.33 1.41
C GLN A 72 18.80 19.92 0.85
N SER A 73 17.98 19.54 -0.12
CA SER A 73 18.05 18.24 -0.80
C SER A 73 19.10 18.22 -1.91
N GLY A 74 19.40 17.03 -2.42
CA GLY A 74 20.26 16.83 -3.60
C GLY A 74 21.57 16.12 -3.29
N LYS A 75 22.48 16.76 -2.56
CA LYS A 75 23.79 16.20 -2.22
C LYS A 75 24.13 16.43 -0.76
N PHE A 76 24.52 15.37 -0.08
CA PHE A 76 25.07 15.43 1.27
C PHE A 76 26.54 15.07 1.24
N HIS A 77 27.39 15.99 1.71
CA HIS A 77 28.84 15.80 1.76
C HIS A 77 29.27 15.30 3.14
N TYR A 78 29.56 14.01 3.22
CA TYR A 78 30.13 13.44 4.44
C TYR A 78 31.60 13.86 4.56
N LYS A 79 31.92 14.53 5.66
CA LYS A 79 33.26 15.10 5.89
C LYS A 79 33.92 14.47 7.11
N VAL A 80 35.19 14.18 7.00
CA VAL A 80 36.09 13.80 8.11
C VAL A 80 37.21 14.81 8.16
N ASN A 81 37.43 15.39 9.34
CA ASN A 81 38.44 16.44 9.54
C ASN A 81 38.37 17.59 8.50
N GLY A 82 37.15 18.02 8.19
CA GLY A 82 36.86 19.11 7.24
C GLY A 82 37.00 18.74 5.74
N LYS A 83 37.47 17.53 5.40
CA LYS A 83 37.60 17.05 4.02
C LYS A 83 36.40 16.16 3.66
N THR A 84 35.80 16.38 2.49
CA THR A 84 34.77 15.51 1.95
C THR A 84 35.39 14.16 1.57
N VAL A 85 34.94 13.08 2.24
CA VAL A 85 35.40 11.71 1.98
C VAL A 85 34.35 10.90 1.20
N ALA A 86 33.07 11.30 1.24
CA ALA A 86 32.00 10.72 0.43
C ALA A 86 30.92 11.76 0.13
N THR A 87 30.21 11.55 -0.98
CA THR A 87 29.02 12.33 -1.33
C THR A 87 27.84 11.39 -1.54
N ILE A 88 26.80 11.57 -0.74
CA ILE A 88 25.54 10.83 -0.87
C ILE A 88 24.60 11.69 -1.71
N ASN A 89 24.02 11.06 -2.73
CA ASN A 89 23.15 11.75 -3.68
C ASN A 89 21.69 11.28 -3.51
N ASP A 90 20.75 12.18 -3.74
CA ASP A 90 19.39 11.81 -4.00
C ASP A 90 19.25 11.09 -5.35
N HIS A 91 18.25 10.21 -5.47
CA HIS A 91 18.11 9.28 -6.60
C HIS A 91 17.91 9.97 -7.97
N ASN A 92 17.59 11.28 -7.99
CA ASN A 92 17.46 12.07 -9.21
C ASN A 92 18.81 12.62 -9.70
N SER A 93 19.88 11.82 -9.59
CA SER A 93 21.26 12.15 -9.93
C SER A 93 21.85 13.30 -9.10
N GLY A 94 21.36 13.43 -7.86
CA GLY A 94 21.84 14.46 -6.93
C GLY A 94 21.40 15.89 -7.27
N ARG A 95 20.42 16.07 -8.18
CA ARG A 95 19.83 17.39 -8.45
C ARG A 95 19.05 17.91 -7.26
N GLY A 96 18.42 17.01 -6.51
CA GLY A 96 17.52 17.35 -5.42
C GLY A 96 16.22 18.02 -5.89
N TRP A 97 15.55 18.63 -4.95
CA TRP A 97 14.28 19.37 -5.12
C TRP A 97 14.37 20.76 -4.46
N GLY A 98 15.61 21.28 -4.28
CA GLY A 98 15.86 22.51 -3.52
C GLY A 98 15.66 22.30 -2.01
N THR A 99 15.26 23.38 -1.33
CA THR A 99 14.87 23.31 0.09
C THR A 99 13.47 22.75 0.21
N ILE A 100 13.34 21.59 0.83
CA ILE A 100 12.06 20.87 1.01
C ILE A 100 11.88 20.45 2.46
N SER A 101 10.62 20.22 2.88
CA SER A 101 10.35 19.66 4.20
C SER A 101 10.78 18.19 4.29
N TYR A 102 11.06 17.71 5.51
CA TYR A 102 11.31 16.29 5.73
C TYR A 102 10.14 15.42 5.28
N LYS A 103 8.90 15.90 5.44
CA LYS A 103 7.68 15.29 4.92
C LYS A 103 7.77 15.04 3.40
N LYS A 104 8.07 16.08 2.61
CA LYS A 104 8.30 15.93 1.16
C LYS A 104 9.51 15.04 0.84
N GLY A 105 10.56 15.14 1.63
CA GLY A 105 11.74 14.28 1.51
C GLY A 105 11.40 12.80 1.69
N PHE A 106 10.48 12.46 2.59
CA PHE A 106 9.99 11.10 2.75
C PHE A 106 9.18 10.63 1.53
N TYR A 107 8.31 11.48 0.98
CA TYR A 107 7.50 11.18 -0.22
C TYR A 107 8.36 10.93 -1.45
N TYR A 108 9.37 11.76 -1.65
CA TYR A 108 10.34 11.63 -2.74
C TYR A 108 11.47 10.64 -2.44
N SER A 109 11.44 10.03 -1.25
CA SER A 109 12.46 9.06 -0.84
C SER A 109 13.89 9.61 -0.85
N SER A 110 14.07 10.85 -0.36
CA SER A 110 15.37 11.52 -0.30
C SER A 110 16.37 10.76 0.60
N ASN A 111 17.55 10.48 0.08
CA ASN A 111 18.68 9.94 0.84
C ASN A 111 19.34 11.02 1.68
N THR A 112 19.45 12.23 1.12
CA THR A 112 20.07 13.35 1.82
C THR A 112 19.27 13.78 3.03
N GLY A 113 17.91 13.67 2.97
CA GLY A 113 17.05 13.89 4.13
C GLY A 113 17.37 12.94 5.29
N ILE A 114 17.62 11.65 4.99
CA ILE A 114 18.05 10.67 6.00
C ILE A 114 19.41 11.05 6.59
N CYS A 115 20.37 11.49 5.74
CA CYS A 115 21.69 11.90 6.23
C CYS A 115 21.57 13.09 7.20
N HIS A 116 20.71 14.08 6.90
CA HIS A 116 20.46 15.19 7.81
C HIS A 116 19.79 14.73 9.11
N ILE A 117 18.77 13.85 9.04
CA ILE A 117 18.15 13.30 10.25
C ILE A 117 19.19 12.59 11.13
N LEU A 118 19.97 11.69 10.54
CA LEU A 118 20.96 10.89 11.28
C LEU A 118 22.12 11.72 11.86
N SER A 119 22.46 12.85 11.22
CA SER A 119 23.55 13.71 11.66
C SER A 119 23.11 14.77 12.67
N GLU A 120 21.85 15.20 12.65
CA GLU A 120 21.39 16.42 13.33
C GLU A 120 20.19 16.18 14.26
N LYS A 121 19.36 15.18 13.97
CA LYS A 121 18.04 14.98 14.58
C LYS A 121 17.89 13.63 15.30
N THR A 122 18.93 12.80 15.36
CA THR A 122 18.85 11.45 15.94
C THR A 122 19.96 11.24 16.93
N ASP A 123 19.63 10.63 18.06
CA ASP A 123 20.64 10.03 18.91
C ASP A 123 21.00 8.65 18.35
N LYS A 124 22.30 8.46 18.02
CA LYS A 124 22.78 7.20 17.44
C LYS A 124 22.48 5.99 18.32
N GLN A 125 22.63 6.16 19.66
CA GLN A 125 22.41 5.05 20.60
C GLN A 125 20.92 4.70 20.67
N SER A 126 20.03 5.69 20.70
CA SER A 126 18.58 5.51 20.66
C SER A 126 18.15 4.76 19.40
N LEU A 127 18.62 5.18 18.22
CA LEU A 127 18.26 4.52 16.97
C LEU A 127 18.79 3.07 16.88
N LEU A 128 20.00 2.82 17.34
CA LEU A 128 20.56 1.46 17.34
C LEU A 128 19.80 0.55 18.33
N GLN A 129 19.32 1.11 19.44
CA GLN A 129 18.44 0.38 20.37
C GLN A 129 17.11 0.04 19.71
N ASP A 130 16.51 0.98 18.98
CA ASP A 130 15.29 0.71 18.21
C ASP A 130 15.50 -0.43 17.19
N TYR A 131 16.63 -0.46 16.47
CA TYR A 131 16.94 -1.54 15.53
C TYR A 131 17.02 -2.90 16.25
N GLU A 132 17.58 -2.94 17.46
CA GLU A 132 17.64 -4.15 18.26
C GLU A 132 16.25 -4.57 18.78
N ASP A 133 15.45 -3.62 19.25
CA ASP A 133 14.10 -3.85 19.74
C ASP A 133 13.15 -4.30 18.62
N LEU A 134 13.33 -3.78 17.40
CA LEU A 134 12.65 -4.22 16.19
C LEU A 134 13.09 -5.61 15.71
N GLY A 135 14.15 -6.18 16.30
CA GLY A 135 14.65 -7.52 15.98
C GLY A 135 15.52 -7.59 14.73
N PHE A 136 16.03 -6.47 14.25
CA PHE A 136 16.97 -6.46 13.13
C PHE A 136 18.33 -7.04 13.52
N PHE A 137 19.01 -7.64 12.55
CA PHE A 137 20.35 -8.23 12.69
C PHE A 137 20.46 -9.37 13.72
N LYS A 138 19.34 -10.02 14.02
CA LYS A 138 19.27 -11.20 14.88
C LYS A 138 18.59 -12.34 14.11
N GLU A 139 19.05 -13.56 14.34
CA GLU A 139 18.29 -14.73 13.93
C GLU A 139 16.94 -14.73 14.65
N SER A 140 15.92 -15.15 13.96
CA SER A 140 14.60 -15.37 14.52
C SER A 140 14.10 -16.76 14.14
N SER A 141 13.11 -17.25 14.85
CA SER A 141 12.45 -18.50 14.51
C SER A 141 10.96 -18.26 14.36
N ILE A 142 10.36 -18.98 13.43
CA ILE A 142 8.92 -19.01 13.21
C ILE A 142 8.50 -20.47 13.12
N ASP A 143 7.74 -20.95 14.12
CA ASP A 143 7.25 -22.34 14.20
C ASP A 143 8.35 -23.41 13.97
N GLY A 144 9.53 -23.18 14.55
CA GLY A 144 10.69 -24.09 14.41
C GLY A 144 11.55 -23.89 13.17
N LEU A 145 11.15 -23.00 12.25
CA LEU A 145 11.99 -22.61 11.12
C LEU A 145 12.87 -21.43 11.51
N THR A 146 14.17 -21.52 11.30
CA THR A 146 15.13 -20.44 11.57
C THR A 146 15.19 -19.49 10.38
N SER A 147 15.17 -18.20 10.64
CA SER A 147 15.39 -17.14 9.64
C SER A 147 16.80 -16.57 9.80
N ALA A 148 17.38 -16.14 8.66
CA ALA A 148 18.70 -15.52 8.66
C ALA A 148 18.69 -14.18 9.45
N ALA A 149 19.83 -13.89 10.12
CA ALA A 149 19.98 -12.65 10.89
C ALA A 149 20.08 -11.39 10.05
N GLY A 150 20.53 -11.51 8.80
CA GLY A 150 20.97 -10.37 8.01
C GLY A 150 22.35 -9.87 8.43
N PHE A 151 22.74 -8.71 7.94
CA PHE A 151 24.08 -8.15 8.15
C PHE A 151 24.01 -6.66 8.52
N ALA A 152 24.68 -6.29 9.60
CA ALA A 152 24.80 -4.89 10.06
C ALA A 152 26.14 -4.29 9.59
N GLY A 153 26.15 -3.56 8.49
CA GLY A 153 27.38 -2.96 7.93
C GLY A 153 28.09 -2.03 8.88
N TYR A 154 27.36 -1.26 9.66
CA TYR A 154 27.90 -0.32 10.66
C TYR A 154 28.54 -0.97 11.89
N LYS A 155 28.33 -2.29 12.11
CA LYS A 155 28.94 -3.06 13.21
C LYS A 155 30.32 -3.64 12.86
N ARG A 156 30.84 -3.42 11.66
CA ARG A 156 32.23 -3.80 11.31
C ARG A 156 33.22 -3.05 12.20
N GLU A 157 34.42 -3.60 12.38
CA GLU A 157 35.47 -3.00 13.20
C GLU A 157 35.75 -1.53 12.86
N GLY A 158 35.85 -0.66 13.87
CA GLY A 158 36.03 0.77 13.78
C GLY A 158 34.74 1.59 13.72
N GLU A 159 34.85 2.89 13.97
CA GLU A 159 33.69 3.80 13.79
C GLU A 159 33.41 4.00 12.30
N ARG A 160 32.34 3.36 11.82
CA ARG A 160 31.90 3.42 10.41
C ARG A 160 30.69 4.33 10.27
N THR A 161 30.95 5.63 10.35
CA THR A 161 29.86 6.61 10.27
C THR A 161 29.21 6.63 8.87
N LEU A 162 29.96 6.36 7.78
CA LEU A 162 29.38 6.28 6.46
C LEU A 162 28.40 5.11 6.34
N GLU A 163 28.77 3.94 6.84
CA GLU A 163 27.91 2.75 6.84
C GLU A 163 26.70 2.92 7.76
N TYR A 164 26.81 3.69 8.84
CA TYR A 164 25.68 4.09 9.66
C TYR A 164 24.69 4.97 8.86
N LEU A 165 25.18 5.96 8.12
CA LEU A 165 24.35 6.81 7.27
C LEU A 165 23.67 6.00 6.16
N THR A 166 24.42 5.09 5.48
CA THR A 166 23.85 4.29 4.40
C THR A 166 22.83 3.25 4.89
N THR A 167 23.04 2.67 6.08
CA THR A 167 22.08 1.77 6.72
C THR A 167 20.74 2.47 6.93
N GLY A 168 20.73 3.75 7.30
CA GLY A 168 19.48 4.49 7.52
C GLY A 168 18.58 4.61 6.29
N PHE A 169 19.14 4.49 5.09
CA PHE A 169 18.33 4.39 3.87
C PHE A 169 18.39 2.99 3.21
N GLY A 170 18.77 1.96 3.98
CA GLY A 170 18.68 0.55 3.61
C GLY A 170 19.77 0.07 2.66
N GLN A 171 20.98 0.64 2.72
CA GLN A 171 22.15 0.20 1.98
C GLN A 171 23.32 -0.14 2.92
N GLY A 172 24.20 -1.05 2.49
CA GLY A 172 25.34 -1.51 3.30
C GLY A 172 24.95 -2.42 4.47
N SER A 173 23.67 -2.68 4.66
CA SER A 173 23.13 -3.63 5.65
C SER A 173 22.00 -4.43 5.01
N THR A 174 21.83 -5.70 5.41
CA THR A 174 20.82 -6.59 4.81
C THR A 174 19.83 -7.11 5.83
N PHE A 175 18.60 -7.38 5.37
CA PHE A 175 17.46 -7.78 6.18
C PHE A 175 16.64 -8.82 5.45
N THR A 176 15.99 -9.72 6.18
CA THR A 176 15.01 -10.64 5.59
C THR A 176 13.64 -9.97 5.43
N ALA A 177 12.82 -10.50 4.55
CA ALA A 177 11.44 -10.03 4.41
C ALA A 177 10.63 -10.31 5.68
N LEU A 178 10.92 -11.40 6.41
CA LEU A 178 10.31 -11.70 7.70
C LEU A 178 10.61 -10.61 8.74
N GLN A 179 11.87 -10.17 8.85
CA GLN A 179 12.22 -9.07 9.75
C GLN A 179 11.48 -7.78 9.42
N LEU A 180 11.36 -7.45 8.12
CA LEU A 180 10.66 -6.25 7.68
C LEU A 180 9.16 -6.30 7.97
N ILE A 181 8.47 -7.41 7.68
CA ILE A 181 7.02 -7.52 7.92
C ILE A 181 6.70 -7.45 9.42
N ARG A 182 7.52 -8.10 10.25
CA ARG A 182 7.41 -8.03 11.71
C ARG A 182 7.63 -6.61 12.21
N ALA A 183 8.70 -5.93 11.80
CA ALA A 183 9.02 -4.58 12.24
C ALA A 183 7.96 -3.55 11.82
N TYR A 184 7.45 -3.64 10.57
CA TYR A 184 6.38 -2.77 10.10
C TYR A 184 5.06 -2.97 10.85
N SER A 185 4.83 -4.12 11.48
CA SER A 185 3.64 -4.34 12.30
C SER A 185 3.55 -3.39 13.51
N ALA A 186 4.66 -2.81 13.95
CA ALA A 186 4.66 -1.75 14.95
C ALA A 186 3.86 -0.52 14.49
N PHE A 187 3.93 -0.18 13.21
CA PHE A 187 3.13 0.92 12.64
C PHE A 187 1.66 0.54 12.40
N ALA A 188 1.31 -0.75 12.45
CA ALA A 188 -0.06 -1.24 12.39
C ALA A 188 -0.73 -1.38 13.76
N ASN A 189 0.05 -1.46 14.87
CA ASN A 189 -0.42 -1.85 16.20
C ASN A 189 0.06 -0.90 17.30
N ASP A 190 -0.16 0.38 17.14
CA ASP A 190 0.09 1.42 18.16
C ASP A 190 1.52 1.38 18.75
N GLY A 191 2.49 1.02 17.92
CA GLY A 191 3.91 0.98 18.27
C GLY A 191 4.41 -0.35 18.84
N LYS A 192 3.58 -1.40 18.84
CA LYS A 192 3.97 -2.77 19.23
C LYS A 192 4.03 -3.66 18.00
N MET A 193 5.08 -4.44 17.86
CA MET A 193 5.11 -5.49 16.83
C MET A 193 4.22 -6.67 17.24
N VAL A 194 3.65 -7.35 16.25
CA VAL A 194 3.03 -8.66 16.43
C VAL A 194 4.00 -9.76 15.95
N GLU A 195 4.07 -10.87 16.67
CA GLU A 195 4.94 -11.98 16.30
C GLU A 195 4.33 -12.79 15.16
N PRO A 196 5.04 -12.97 14.02
CA PRO A 196 4.57 -13.77 12.91
C PRO A 196 4.47 -15.27 13.27
N TYR A 197 3.48 -15.96 12.71
CA TYR A 197 3.37 -17.42 12.78
C TYR A 197 2.76 -18.00 11.51
N LEU A 198 3.08 -19.30 11.25
CA LEU A 198 2.60 -20.10 10.11
C LEU A 198 1.61 -21.17 10.56
N VAL A 199 1.87 -21.82 11.71
CA VAL A 199 1.06 -22.91 12.23
C VAL A 199 -0.02 -22.33 13.13
N GLU A 200 -1.25 -22.35 12.65
CA GLU A 200 -2.42 -21.86 13.41
C GLU A 200 -2.83 -22.85 14.51
N LYS A 201 -2.85 -24.15 14.17
CA LYS A 201 -3.35 -25.19 15.07
C LYS A 201 -2.77 -26.56 14.72
N VAL A 202 -2.48 -27.36 15.74
CA VAL A 202 -2.15 -28.77 15.61
C VAL A 202 -3.19 -29.57 16.38
N VAL A 203 -3.83 -30.52 15.70
CA VAL A 203 -4.89 -31.37 16.26
C VAL A 203 -4.45 -32.83 16.13
N ASN A 204 -4.64 -33.62 17.19
CA ASN A 204 -4.47 -35.05 17.12
C ASN A 204 -5.56 -35.64 16.22
N SER A 205 -5.15 -36.43 15.21
CA SER A 205 -6.08 -36.99 14.21
C SER A 205 -7.08 -37.98 14.80
N ASP A 206 -6.71 -38.71 15.84
CA ASP A 206 -7.52 -39.78 16.42
C ASP A 206 -8.43 -39.26 17.51
N SER A 207 -7.90 -38.48 18.47
CA SER A 207 -8.68 -37.96 19.60
C SER A 207 -9.38 -36.63 19.31
N GLN A 208 -9.05 -35.94 18.19
CA GLN A 208 -9.52 -34.59 17.87
C GLN A 208 -9.11 -33.53 18.92
N GLU A 209 -8.20 -33.89 19.82
CA GLU A 209 -7.67 -32.99 20.83
C GLU A 209 -6.76 -31.94 20.18
N THR A 210 -6.90 -30.68 20.61
CA THR A 210 -6.00 -29.60 20.20
C THR A 210 -4.70 -29.69 20.98
N LEU A 211 -3.63 -30.03 20.28
CA LEU A 211 -2.28 -30.13 20.87
C LEU A 211 -1.55 -28.77 20.91
N TYR A 212 -1.86 -27.90 19.98
CA TYR A 212 -1.31 -26.56 19.86
C TYR A 212 -2.32 -25.64 19.19
N GLU A 213 -2.39 -24.41 19.63
CA GLU A 213 -3.11 -23.31 18.98
C GLU A 213 -2.32 -22.03 19.17
N ALA A 214 -2.05 -21.35 18.05
CA ALA A 214 -1.30 -20.11 18.04
C ALA A 214 -2.02 -19.02 18.85
N LYS A 215 -1.27 -18.27 19.63
CA LYS A 215 -1.77 -17.11 20.38
C LYS A 215 -1.06 -15.87 19.88
N THR A 216 -1.82 -14.82 19.61
CA THR A 216 -1.26 -13.52 19.26
C THR A 216 -0.32 -13.03 20.36
N GLN A 217 0.90 -12.70 20.00
CA GLN A 217 1.91 -12.17 20.90
C GLN A 217 2.38 -10.81 20.37
N TYR A 218 2.48 -9.84 21.28
CA TYR A 218 2.99 -8.52 20.97
C TYR A 218 4.31 -8.25 21.67
N SER A 219 5.18 -7.48 21.03
CA SER A 219 6.39 -6.94 21.64
C SER A 219 6.05 -5.92 22.76
N LYS A 220 7.08 -5.46 23.48
CA LYS A 220 6.97 -4.18 24.18
C LYS A 220 6.67 -3.06 23.18
N GLN A 221 6.13 -1.95 23.67
CA GLN A 221 5.91 -0.76 22.84
C GLN A 221 7.25 -0.11 22.47
N ILE A 222 7.49 0.07 21.18
CA ILE A 222 8.70 0.68 20.62
C ILE A 222 8.43 2.15 20.30
N TYR A 223 7.30 2.44 19.67
CA TYR A 223 6.88 3.78 19.29
C TYR A 223 5.62 4.21 20.03
N SER A 224 5.49 5.49 20.31
CA SER A 224 4.24 6.06 20.84
C SER A 224 3.12 5.99 19.79
N VAL A 225 1.88 5.99 20.26
CA VAL A 225 0.70 6.02 19.35
C VAL A 225 0.73 7.25 18.43
N ASP A 226 1.21 8.39 18.96
CA ASP A 226 1.32 9.62 18.17
C ASP A 226 2.39 9.51 17.08
N THR A 227 3.55 8.92 17.39
CA THR A 227 4.59 8.59 16.40
C THR A 227 4.04 7.71 15.29
N VAL A 228 3.29 6.66 15.66
CA VAL A 228 2.66 5.75 14.69
C VAL A 228 1.72 6.48 13.74
N LYS A 229 0.88 7.39 14.26
CA LYS A 229 -0.02 8.21 13.44
C LYS A 229 0.76 9.06 12.44
N GLN A 230 1.81 9.75 12.91
CA GLN A 230 2.65 10.58 12.05
C GLN A 230 3.35 9.76 10.96
N VAL A 231 3.91 8.58 11.29
CA VAL A 231 4.54 7.71 10.30
C VAL A 231 3.51 7.16 9.30
N ARG A 232 2.29 6.80 9.74
CA ARG A 232 1.21 6.40 8.82
C ARG A 232 0.85 7.52 7.85
N GLU A 233 0.77 8.77 8.29
CA GLU A 233 0.53 9.92 7.41
C GLU A 233 1.65 10.09 6.37
N LEU A 234 2.90 9.90 6.78
CA LEU A 234 4.04 9.91 5.85
C LEU A 234 3.91 8.78 4.80
N LEU A 235 3.58 7.56 5.24
CA LEU A 235 3.38 6.40 4.36
C LEU A 235 2.19 6.59 3.42
N LYS A 236 1.12 7.27 3.88
CA LYS A 236 -0.04 7.66 3.06
C LYS A 236 0.39 8.62 1.94
N GLY A 237 1.19 9.63 2.27
CA GLY A 237 1.71 10.57 1.29
C GLY A 237 2.57 9.92 0.22
N VAL A 238 3.39 8.92 0.56
CA VAL A 238 4.17 8.15 -0.44
C VAL A 238 3.27 7.51 -1.52
N ILE A 239 2.06 7.09 -1.16
CA ILE A 239 1.13 6.42 -2.09
C ILE A 239 0.24 7.42 -2.83
N ASN A 240 -0.17 8.53 -2.19
CA ASN A 240 -1.25 9.37 -2.70
C ASN A 240 -0.80 10.71 -3.27
N GLU A 241 0.38 11.21 -2.88
CA GLU A 241 0.89 12.48 -3.42
C GLU A 241 1.42 12.29 -4.85
N GLU A 242 1.03 13.19 -5.73
CA GLU A 242 1.51 13.19 -7.12
C GLU A 242 3.03 13.42 -7.18
N GLY A 243 3.73 12.62 -7.97
CA GLY A 243 5.19 12.67 -8.09
C GLY A 243 5.94 11.94 -6.98
N SER A 244 5.25 11.37 -5.99
CA SER A 244 5.85 10.49 -4.98
C SER A 244 6.29 9.14 -5.57
N THR A 245 7.20 8.46 -4.87
CA THR A 245 7.78 7.20 -5.37
C THR A 245 6.81 6.03 -5.39
N GLY A 246 5.73 6.08 -4.62
CA GLY A 246 4.73 5.02 -4.48
C GLY A 246 3.43 5.29 -5.23
N TYR A 247 3.29 6.39 -5.95
CA TYR A 247 2.03 6.80 -6.57
C TYR A 247 1.38 5.73 -7.47
N ASN A 248 2.20 4.93 -8.18
CA ASN A 248 1.72 3.84 -9.03
C ASN A 248 1.08 2.67 -8.25
N TYR A 249 1.29 2.58 -6.94
CA TYR A 249 0.68 1.55 -6.09
C TYR A 249 -0.69 1.93 -5.56
N ARG A 250 -1.12 3.18 -5.78
CA ARG A 250 -2.42 3.67 -5.32
C ARG A 250 -3.57 2.77 -5.78
N MET A 251 -4.54 2.60 -4.90
CA MET A 251 -5.77 1.87 -5.13
C MET A 251 -6.96 2.81 -4.97
N ASP A 252 -7.98 2.66 -5.82
CA ASP A 252 -9.18 3.50 -5.77
C ASP A 252 -10.22 2.96 -4.76
N ASP A 253 -10.09 1.69 -4.40
CA ASP A 253 -11.02 0.93 -3.56
C ASP A 253 -10.48 0.61 -2.17
N VAL A 254 -9.18 0.84 -1.92
CA VAL A 254 -8.50 0.52 -0.66
C VAL A 254 -7.55 1.62 -0.25
N SER A 255 -7.62 2.05 1.01
CA SER A 255 -6.65 3.00 1.57
C SER A 255 -5.29 2.34 1.85
N LEU A 256 -4.54 2.10 0.79
CA LEU A 256 -3.19 1.59 0.88
C LEU A 256 -2.23 2.68 1.35
N ILE A 257 -1.39 2.36 2.32
CA ILE A 257 -0.22 3.14 2.71
C ILE A 257 1.02 2.29 2.54
N GLY A 258 2.17 2.90 2.29
CA GLY A 258 3.36 2.09 2.10
C GLY A 258 4.61 2.86 1.71
N LYS A 259 5.69 2.14 1.52
CA LYS A 259 6.99 2.67 1.12
C LYS A 259 7.63 1.81 0.05
N THR A 260 8.19 2.44 -0.96
CA THR A 260 9.04 1.83 -1.99
C THR A 260 10.49 1.82 -1.56
N GLY A 261 11.27 0.86 -2.03
CA GLY A 261 12.70 0.81 -1.87
C GLY A 261 13.43 0.35 -3.12
N THR A 262 14.69 0.75 -3.22
CA THR A 262 15.64 0.27 -4.20
C THR A 262 16.98 0.11 -3.50
N GLY A 263 17.45 -1.12 -3.39
CA GLY A 263 18.75 -1.50 -2.86
C GLY A 263 19.69 -1.92 -3.97
N GLN A 264 20.96 -2.02 -3.66
CA GLN A 264 21.95 -2.55 -4.59
C GLN A 264 22.11 -4.07 -4.37
N VAL A 265 22.57 -4.78 -5.38
CA VAL A 265 22.83 -6.22 -5.28
C VAL A 265 24.34 -6.42 -5.26
N ALA A 266 24.83 -7.08 -4.21
CA ALA A 266 26.26 -7.40 -4.07
C ALA A 266 26.72 -8.29 -5.23
N SER A 267 27.97 -8.07 -5.67
CA SER A 267 28.66 -8.92 -6.63
C SER A 267 29.50 -9.97 -5.91
N GLU A 268 29.59 -11.18 -6.44
CA GLU A 268 30.47 -12.24 -5.93
C GLU A 268 31.96 -11.83 -5.98
N SER A 269 32.32 -10.96 -6.92
CA SER A 269 33.67 -10.42 -7.05
C SER A 269 33.96 -9.21 -6.15
N GLY A 270 33.02 -8.84 -5.27
CA GLY A 270 33.07 -7.66 -4.43
C GLY A 270 32.42 -6.43 -5.09
N GLY A 271 31.96 -5.48 -4.26
CA GLY A 271 31.18 -4.32 -4.70
C GLY A 271 29.77 -4.68 -5.13
N TYR A 272 29.20 -3.94 -6.09
CA TYR A 272 27.83 -4.07 -6.54
C TYR A 272 27.72 -4.44 -8.02
N ARG A 273 26.68 -5.21 -8.37
CA ARG A 273 26.32 -5.54 -9.75
C ARG A 273 25.82 -4.30 -10.47
N SER A 274 26.47 -3.88 -11.55
CA SER A 274 26.08 -2.69 -12.32
C SER A 274 24.73 -2.90 -13.00
N GLY A 275 23.82 -1.91 -12.85
CA GLY A 275 22.50 -1.93 -13.46
C GLY A 275 21.54 -3.01 -12.91
N TYR A 276 21.85 -3.56 -11.75
CA TYR A 276 21.06 -4.63 -11.12
C TYR A 276 20.68 -4.26 -9.69
N TYR A 277 19.41 -4.35 -9.37
CA TYR A 277 18.88 -3.80 -8.13
C TYR A 277 17.91 -4.76 -7.43
N THR A 278 17.82 -4.63 -6.12
CA THR A 278 16.69 -5.13 -5.31
C THR A 278 15.63 -4.03 -5.27
N HIS A 279 14.47 -4.29 -5.85
CA HIS A 279 13.30 -3.42 -5.72
C HIS A 279 12.41 -3.96 -4.62
N SER A 280 12.03 -3.14 -3.66
CA SER A 280 11.22 -3.53 -2.52
C SER A 280 9.99 -2.66 -2.36
N PHE A 281 8.98 -3.22 -1.72
CA PHE A 281 7.77 -2.51 -1.32
C PHE A 281 7.25 -3.09 0.00
N VAL A 282 6.86 -2.20 0.91
CA VAL A 282 6.06 -2.57 2.07
C VAL A 282 4.78 -1.76 2.04
N GLY A 283 3.64 -2.45 2.15
CA GLY A 283 2.32 -1.83 2.17
C GLY A 283 1.48 -2.33 3.32
N MET A 284 0.62 -1.46 3.84
CA MET A 284 -0.36 -1.76 4.88
C MET A 284 -1.73 -1.21 4.47
N ALA A 285 -2.79 -1.91 4.81
CA ALA A 285 -4.16 -1.50 4.49
C ALA A 285 -5.18 -2.08 5.48
N PRO A 286 -6.30 -1.36 5.71
CA PRO A 286 -6.54 0.04 5.35
C PRO A 286 -5.72 1.03 6.20
N TYR A 287 -5.59 2.28 5.76
CA TYR A 287 -4.80 3.33 6.45
C TYR A 287 -5.17 3.54 7.91
N ASP A 288 -6.47 3.69 8.20
CA ASP A 288 -6.93 4.08 9.53
C ASP A 288 -6.66 3.00 10.58
N ASP A 289 -6.84 1.74 10.21
CA ASP A 289 -6.60 0.57 11.06
C ASP A 289 -6.08 -0.61 10.23
N PRO A 290 -4.77 -0.68 9.95
CA PRO A 290 -4.21 -1.71 9.09
C PRO A 290 -4.54 -3.13 9.56
N GLN A 291 -5.20 -3.90 8.69
CA GLN A 291 -5.55 -5.29 8.91
C GLN A 291 -4.57 -6.24 8.22
N VAL A 292 -3.91 -5.75 7.18
CA VAL A 292 -2.93 -6.53 6.42
C VAL A 292 -1.63 -5.75 6.24
N ILE A 293 -0.51 -6.48 6.25
CA ILE A 293 0.81 -6.01 5.87
C ILE A 293 1.30 -6.89 4.75
N LEU A 294 1.81 -6.28 3.69
CA LEU A 294 2.47 -6.96 2.57
C LEU A 294 3.91 -6.47 2.46
N VAL A 295 4.84 -7.40 2.41
CA VAL A 295 6.25 -7.13 2.07
C VAL A 295 6.61 -7.90 0.83
N MET A 296 7.20 -7.23 -0.14
CA MET A 296 7.77 -7.87 -1.31
C MET A 296 9.12 -7.28 -1.67
N TRP A 297 9.98 -8.10 -2.27
CA TRP A 297 11.12 -7.63 -3.03
C TRP A 297 11.35 -8.53 -4.26
N TYR A 298 11.98 -7.94 -5.26
CA TYR A 298 12.45 -8.67 -6.44
C TYR A 298 13.79 -8.09 -6.91
N GLN A 299 14.61 -8.96 -7.50
CA GLN A 299 15.91 -8.59 -8.06
C GLN A 299 15.87 -8.65 -9.58
N GLY A 300 16.40 -7.61 -10.22
CA GLY A 300 16.46 -7.51 -11.68
C GLY A 300 17.04 -6.20 -12.18
N SER A 301 17.28 -6.14 -13.48
CA SER A 301 17.75 -4.94 -14.19
C SER A 301 16.64 -3.95 -14.52
N SER A 302 15.37 -4.35 -14.38
CA SER A 302 14.20 -3.54 -14.74
C SER A 302 13.57 -2.91 -13.50
N SER A 303 13.32 -1.61 -13.57
CA SER A 303 12.58 -0.85 -12.56
C SER A 303 11.07 -0.76 -12.84
N SER A 304 10.49 -1.73 -13.58
CA SER A 304 9.05 -1.70 -13.90
C SER A 304 8.18 -1.82 -12.64
N THR A 305 7.79 -0.67 -12.09
CA THR A 305 6.89 -0.57 -10.94
C THR A 305 5.46 -0.97 -11.26
N THR A 306 5.04 -0.92 -12.54
CA THR A 306 3.66 -1.22 -12.96
C THR A 306 3.26 -2.67 -12.71
N SER A 307 4.17 -3.63 -13.01
CA SER A 307 3.88 -5.04 -12.75
C SER A 307 3.89 -5.37 -11.26
N ALA A 308 4.82 -4.76 -10.51
CA ALA A 308 4.88 -4.88 -9.05
C ALA A 308 3.64 -4.31 -8.36
N ALA A 309 3.14 -3.16 -8.83
CA ALA A 309 1.91 -2.55 -8.30
C ALA A 309 0.70 -3.49 -8.44
N LYS A 310 0.54 -4.18 -9.58
CA LYS A 310 -0.54 -5.15 -9.77
C LYS A 310 -0.48 -6.32 -8.78
N VAL A 311 0.72 -6.84 -8.49
CA VAL A 311 0.92 -7.90 -7.49
C VAL A 311 0.51 -7.41 -6.10
N VAL A 312 0.97 -6.23 -5.70
CA VAL A 312 0.63 -5.63 -4.40
C VAL A 312 -0.89 -5.40 -4.29
N GLN A 313 -1.49 -4.74 -5.27
CA GLN A 313 -2.92 -4.42 -5.27
C GLN A 313 -3.78 -5.69 -5.24
N GLY A 314 -3.43 -6.72 -6.02
CA GLY A 314 -4.11 -8.01 -6.00
C GLY A 314 -3.96 -8.74 -4.67
N GLY A 315 -2.76 -8.78 -4.11
CA GLY A 315 -2.48 -9.40 -2.82
C GLY A 315 -3.21 -8.75 -1.65
N ILE A 316 -3.19 -7.42 -1.59
CA ILE A 316 -3.91 -6.65 -0.55
C ILE A 316 -5.42 -6.91 -0.61
N ARG A 317 -6.04 -6.86 -1.82
CA ARG A 317 -7.48 -7.16 -1.97
C ARG A 317 -7.82 -8.60 -1.54
N ALA A 318 -7.03 -9.57 -1.99
CA ALA A 318 -7.24 -10.97 -1.64
C ALA A 318 -7.16 -11.20 -0.13
N ALA A 319 -6.17 -10.59 0.54
CA ALA A 319 -6.00 -10.70 1.99
C ALA A 319 -7.15 -10.04 2.77
N LEU A 320 -7.54 -8.82 2.41
CA LEU A 320 -8.66 -8.13 3.04
C LEU A 320 -9.97 -8.92 2.88
N ASN A 321 -10.23 -9.47 1.69
CA ASN A 321 -11.39 -10.33 1.46
C ASN A 321 -11.33 -11.60 2.32
N LYS A 322 -10.16 -12.22 2.47
CA LYS A 322 -9.96 -13.41 3.32
C LYS A 322 -10.26 -13.13 4.79
N LEU A 323 -9.91 -11.94 5.27
CA LEU A 323 -10.16 -11.51 6.65
C LEU A 323 -11.60 -11.00 6.86
N ASN A 324 -12.47 -11.05 5.83
CA ASN A 324 -13.82 -10.45 5.84
C ASN A 324 -13.80 -8.95 6.21
N THR A 325 -12.66 -8.32 5.98
CA THR A 325 -12.49 -6.89 6.22
C THR A 325 -12.92 -6.16 4.96
N GLN A 326 -13.96 -5.33 5.06
CA GLN A 326 -14.34 -4.47 3.95
C GLN A 326 -13.19 -3.49 3.69
N PRO A 327 -12.72 -3.35 2.45
CA PRO A 327 -11.72 -2.34 2.14
C PRO A 327 -12.25 -0.98 2.60
N SER A 328 -11.54 -0.33 3.51
CA SER A 328 -11.86 1.07 3.81
C SER A 328 -11.59 1.86 2.55
N GLN A 329 -12.63 2.38 1.94
CA GLN A 329 -12.43 3.34 0.87
C GLN A 329 -11.72 4.55 1.46
N VAL A 330 -10.51 4.86 1.00
CA VAL A 330 -10.02 6.22 1.08
C VAL A 330 -10.72 6.98 0.00
N VAL A 331 -11.89 7.34 0.38
CA VAL A 331 -12.42 8.57 -0.07
C VAL A 331 -12.19 9.50 1.12
N GLU A 332 -11.44 10.57 0.97
CA GLU A 332 -11.99 11.80 1.47
C GLU A 332 -13.37 11.84 0.80
N THR A 333 -14.33 11.18 1.39
CA THR A 333 -15.72 11.37 1.06
C THR A 333 -16.06 12.71 1.67
N SER A 334 -15.81 13.75 0.91
CA SER A 334 -16.67 14.89 1.04
C SER A 334 -18.06 14.33 0.75
N THR A 335 -18.80 14.04 1.81
CA THR A 335 -20.20 13.71 1.68
C THR A 335 -20.92 14.97 1.25
N PHE A 336 -21.79 14.83 0.29
CA PHE A 336 -22.61 15.92 -0.21
C PHE A 336 -24.07 15.55 0.01
N VAL A 337 -24.82 16.45 0.63
CA VAL A 337 -26.28 16.30 0.77
C VAL A 337 -26.91 16.77 -0.53
N LEU A 338 -27.54 15.87 -1.27
CA LEU A 338 -28.14 16.17 -2.56
C LEU A 338 -29.23 17.25 -2.44
N ASP A 339 -29.10 18.29 -3.24
CA ASP A 339 -30.13 19.28 -3.43
C ASP A 339 -31.36 18.71 -4.15
N ASN A 340 -32.46 19.45 -4.15
CA ASN A 340 -33.61 19.13 -4.94
C ASN A 340 -33.47 19.72 -6.35
N TYR A 341 -33.22 18.85 -7.33
CA TYR A 341 -33.08 19.25 -8.72
C TYR A 341 -34.40 19.20 -9.52
N MET A 342 -35.52 18.76 -8.91
CA MET A 342 -36.81 18.75 -9.58
C MET A 342 -37.21 20.15 -10.02
N ASN A 343 -37.71 20.26 -11.25
CA ASN A 343 -38.09 21.51 -11.93
C ASN A 343 -36.91 22.47 -12.23
N GLN A 344 -35.67 22.02 -12.04
CA GLN A 344 -34.45 22.74 -12.45
C GLN A 344 -34.03 22.30 -13.86
N SER A 345 -33.22 23.14 -14.53
CA SER A 345 -32.64 22.73 -15.80
C SER A 345 -31.62 21.61 -15.62
N VAL A 346 -31.53 20.72 -16.59
CA VAL A 346 -30.55 19.61 -16.61
C VAL A 346 -29.14 20.15 -16.53
N ASP A 347 -28.82 21.25 -17.21
CA ASP A 347 -27.48 21.83 -17.23
C ASP A 347 -27.08 22.37 -15.85
N TYR A 348 -27.99 23.07 -15.16
CA TYR A 348 -27.75 23.51 -13.78
C TYR A 348 -27.48 22.32 -12.85
N ALA A 349 -28.31 21.29 -12.92
CA ALA A 349 -28.12 20.09 -12.07
C ALA A 349 -26.77 19.39 -12.34
N LYS A 350 -26.38 19.27 -13.61
CA LYS A 350 -25.08 18.70 -14.00
C LYS A 350 -23.92 19.53 -13.49
N GLU A 351 -23.99 20.86 -13.60
CA GLU A 351 -22.93 21.75 -13.12
C GLU A 351 -22.74 21.63 -11.60
N VAL A 352 -23.81 21.67 -10.82
CA VAL A 352 -23.74 21.51 -9.36
C VAL A 352 -23.18 20.15 -8.99
N LEU A 353 -23.66 19.06 -9.60
CA LEU A 353 -23.17 17.70 -9.33
C LEU A 353 -21.67 17.54 -9.71
N SER A 354 -21.26 18.11 -10.83
CA SER A 354 -19.87 18.09 -11.27
C SER A 354 -18.92 18.82 -10.31
N ASN A 355 -19.34 19.98 -9.78
CA ASN A 355 -18.58 20.77 -8.81
C ASN A 355 -18.34 19.99 -7.49
N HIS A 356 -19.22 19.03 -7.18
CA HIS A 356 -19.09 18.13 -6.04
C HIS A 356 -18.52 16.73 -6.41
N GLN A 357 -17.90 16.60 -7.59
CA GLN A 357 -17.31 15.34 -8.10
C GLN A 357 -18.31 14.19 -8.20
N LEU A 358 -19.60 14.49 -8.32
CA LEU A 358 -20.66 13.51 -8.53
C LEU A 358 -20.88 13.28 -10.02
N SER A 359 -21.07 12.02 -10.41
CA SER A 359 -21.41 11.70 -11.79
C SER A 359 -22.92 11.79 -12.01
N SER A 360 -23.37 12.44 -13.09
CA SER A 360 -24.78 12.52 -13.44
C SER A 360 -25.10 11.65 -14.66
N LEU A 361 -26.24 10.95 -14.62
CA LEU A 361 -26.83 10.27 -15.76
C LEU A 361 -28.21 10.85 -16.07
N VAL A 362 -28.36 11.40 -17.26
CA VAL A 362 -29.64 11.96 -17.72
C VAL A 362 -30.45 10.87 -18.40
N ILE A 363 -31.72 10.74 -18.00
CA ILE A 363 -32.69 9.78 -18.54
C ILE A 363 -33.77 10.56 -19.26
N GLY A 364 -33.79 10.48 -20.58
CA GLY A 364 -34.62 11.27 -21.49
C GLY A 364 -33.84 12.40 -22.16
N ASP A 365 -34.44 13.03 -23.12
CA ASP A 365 -33.86 14.09 -23.98
C ASP A 365 -34.46 15.49 -23.73
N GLY A 366 -35.08 15.66 -22.55
CA GLY A 366 -35.66 16.95 -22.14
C GLY A 366 -34.68 17.84 -21.36
N ASP A 367 -35.07 19.08 -21.20
CA ASP A 367 -34.25 20.12 -20.57
C ASP A 367 -34.55 20.35 -19.09
N ILE A 368 -35.67 19.79 -18.59
CA ILE A 368 -36.11 19.97 -17.18
C ILE A 368 -36.10 18.64 -16.46
N VAL A 369 -35.55 18.63 -15.23
CA VAL A 369 -35.52 17.48 -14.35
C VAL A 369 -36.90 17.24 -13.73
N MET A 370 -37.48 16.06 -13.97
CA MET A 370 -38.79 15.65 -13.44
C MET A 370 -38.66 14.78 -12.18
N SER A 371 -37.60 14.01 -12.08
CA SER A 371 -37.26 13.24 -10.90
C SER A 371 -35.78 12.99 -10.79
N GLN A 372 -35.32 12.70 -9.58
CA GLN A 372 -33.90 12.36 -9.30
C GLN A 372 -33.77 11.14 -8.44
N TYR A 373 -32.64 10.44 -8.58
CA TYR A 373 -32.23 9.36 -7.67
C TYR A 373 -30.71 9.45 -7.45
N PRO A 374 -30.20 9.37 -6.19
CA PRO A 374 -30.97 9.34 -4.95
C PRO A 374 -31.88 10.56 -4.74
N LYS A 375 -32.83 10.44 -3.78
CA LYS A 375 -33.76 11.55 -3.47
C LYS A 375 -33.02 12.76 -2.94
N ALA A 376 -33.63 13.94 -3.03
CA ALA A 376 -33.15 15.13 -2.35
C ALA A 376 -32.94 14.88 -0.85
N GLN A 377 -31.98 15.55 -0.22
CA GLN A 377 -31.56 15.40 1.18
C GLN A 377 -30.93 14.02 1.51
N THR A 378 -30.60 13.22 0.50
CA THR A 378 -29.77 12.02 0.69
C THR A 378 -28.29 12.44 0.73
N GLU A 379 -27.60 11.98 1.76
CA GLU A 379 -26.13 12.11 1.83
C GLU A 379 -25.49 11.10 0.89
N VAL A 380 -24.67 11.57 -0.04
CA VAL A 380 -23.95 10.78 -1.03
C VAL A 380 -22.46 11.08 -0.96
N SER A 381 -21.64 10.09 -1.23
CA SER A 381 -20.19 10.25 -1.29
C SER A 381 -19.76 10.82 -2.66
N SER A 382 -18.61 11.51 -2.69
CA SER A 382 -17.96 11.91 -3.94
C SER A 382 -17.84 10.69 -4.88
N LYS A 383 -18.02 10.89 -6.19
CA LYS A 383 -18.09 9.85 -7.23
C LYS A 383 -19.40 9.04 -7.28
N SER A 384 -20.34 9.24 -6.36
CA SER A 384 -21.69 8.65 -6.49
C SER A 384 -22.35 9.07 -7.80
N ARG A 385 -23.18 8.16 -8.34
CA ARG A 385 -23.94 8.46 -9.54
C ARG A 385 -25.33 8.96 -9.19
N VAL A 386 -25.69 10.09 -9.78
CA VAL A 386 -27.03 10.70 -9.63
C VAL A 386 -27.79 10.56 -10.96
N PHE A 387 -28.96 9.97 -10.91
CA PHE A 387 -29.85 9.87 -12.07
C PHE A 387 -30.80 11.06 -12.08
N LEU A 388 -30.94 11.68 -13.26
CA LEU A 388 -31.83 12.82 -13.51
C LEU A 388 -32.78 12.41 -14.62
N GLN A 389 -34.04 12.10 -14.31
CA GLN A 389 -35.07 11.85 -15.30
C GLN A 389 -35.63 13.18 -15.80
N THR A 390 -35.75 13.36 -17.11
CA THR A 390 -36.20 14.60 -17.70
C THR A 390 -37.64 14.49 -18.22
N ASN A 391 -38.20 15.60 -18.68
CA ASN A 391 -39.47 15.69 -19.34
C ASN A 391 -39.44 15.15 -20.80
N GLY A 392 -38.28 14.71 -21.29
CA GLY A 392 -38.12 14.11 -22.61
C GLY A 392 -38.45 12.62 -22.64
N THR A 393 -38.92 12.14 -23.79
CA THR A 393 -39.42 10.77 -23.98
C THR A 393 -38.43 9.84 -24.68
N ASN A 394 -37.33 10.37 -25.25
CA ASN A 394 -36.30 9.56 -25.91
C ASN A 394 -35.28 9.03 -24.89
N ILE A 395 -35.53 7.85 -24.37
CA ILE A 395 -34.63 7.17 -23.45
C ILE A 395 -33.73 6.23 -24.20
N THR A 396 -32.41 6.34 -23.99
CA THR A 396 -31.40 5.45 -24.59
C THR A 396 -30.71 4.61 -23.53
N MET A 397 -30.32 3.41 -23.92
CA MET A 397 -29.59 2.48 -23.04
C MET A 397 -28.22 3.01 -22.65
N PRO A 398 -27.90 3.21 -21.36
CA PRO A 398 -26.55 3.54 -20.92
C PRO A 398 -25.63 2.31 -20.91
N SER A 399 -24.34 2.50 -20.66
CA SER A 399 -23.48 1.40 -20.26
C SER A 399 -23.67 1.15 -18.77
N MET A 400 -24.13 -0.04 -18.41
CA MET A 400 -24.30 -0.46 -17.01
C MET A 400 -23.06 -1.20 -16.48
N THR A 401 -21.98 -1.33 -17.26
CA THR A 401 -20.75 -1.95 -16.78
C THR A 401 -20.19 -1.16 -15.59
N GLY A 402 -19.91 -1.86 -14.49
CA GLY A 402 -19.45 -1.25 -13.24
C GLY A 402 -20.59 -0.75 -12.32
N TRP A 403 -21.87 -0.96 -12.70
CA TRP A 403 -22.98 -0.56 -11.85
C TRP A 403 -23.31 -1.62 -10.79
N SER A 404 -23.80 -1.17 -9.66
CA SER A 404 -24.41 -2.00 -8.65
C SER A 404 -25.84 -2.41 -9.07
N ARG A 405 -26.36 -3.46 -8.45
CA ARG A 405 -27.75 -3.88 -8.60
C ARG A 405 -28.72 -2.73 -8.32
N LYS A 406 -28.51 -2.00 -7.22
CA LYS A 406 -29.35 -0.87 -6.81
C LYS A 406 -29.42 0.26 -7.84
N GLU A 407 -28.30 0.58 -8.48
CA GLU A 407 -28.25 1.58 -9.56
C GLU A 407 -29.01 1.13 -10.80
N ALA A 408 -28.88 -0.15 -11.18
CA ALA A 408 -29.62 -0.67 -12.33
C ALA A 408 -31.13 -0.75 -12.07
N GLU A 409 -31.55 -1.12 -10.87
CA GLU A 409 -32.97 -1.11 -10.46
C GLU A 409 -33.53 0.32 -10.46
N ALA A 410 -32.78 1.30 -9.97
CA ALA A 410 -33.18 2.71 -10.00
C ALA A 410 -33.34 3.22 -11.43
N PHE A 411 -32.37 2.89 -12.32
CA PHE A 411 -32.48 3.21 -13.74
C PHE A 411 -33.71 2.54 -14.36
N GLY A 412 -33.93 1.24 -14.10
CA GLY A 412 -35.09 0.52 -14.63
C GLY A 412 -36.40 1.18 -14.25
N THR A 413 -36.55 1.59 -13.00
CA THR A 413 -37.72 2.30 -12.50
C THR A 413 -37.91 3.65 -13.21
N MET A 414 -36.84 4.46 -13.34
CA MET A 414 -36.90 5.80 -13.93
C MET A 414 -37.06 5.75 -15.47
N ALA A 415 -36.52 4.72 -16.11
CA ALA A 415 -36.62 4.51 -17.56
C ALA A 415 -37.85 3.71 -18.00
N HIS A 416 -38.65 3.23 -17.02
CA HIS A 416 -39.81 2.34 -17.26
C HIS A 416 -39.43 1.08 -18.02
N VAL A 417 -38.34 0.39 -17.63
CA VAL A 417 -37.89 -0.88 -18.22
C VAL A 417 -37.70 -1.92 -17.14
N ASP A 418 -37.80 -3.20 -17.50
CA ASP A 418 -37.66 -4.33 -16.58
C ASP A 418 -36.20 -4.82 -16.60
N ILE A 419 -35.50 -4.73 -15.46
CA ILE A 419 -34.14 -5.24 -15.32
C ILE A 419 -34.15 -6.64 -14.72
N GLU A 420 -33.67 -7.61 -15.47
CA GLU A 420 -33.50 -9.01 -15.03
C GLU A 420 -32.03 -9.26 -14.71
N PHE A 421 -31.73 -9.71 -13.47
CA PHE A 421 -30.37 -9.96 -13.01
C PHE A 421 -29.97 -11.41 -13.14
N LYS A 422 -28.73 -11.65 -13.62
CA LYS A 422 -28.05 -12.95 -13.58
C LYS A 422 -26.74 -12.78 -12.80
N GLY A 423 -26.57 -13.53 -11.71
CA GLY A 423 -25.43 -13.43 -10.82
C GLY A 423 -25.58 -12.32 -9.77
N GLU A 424 -24.53 -12.16 -8.95
CA GLU A 424 -24.43 -11.19 -7.85
C GLU A 424 -23.18 -10.32 -8.03
N GLY A 425 -23.18 -9.13 -7.41
CA GLY A 425 -22.03 -8.20 -7.43
C GLY A 425 -22.17 -7.10 -8.47
N THR A 426 -21.08 -6.80 -9.18
CA THR A 426 -20.98 -5.68 -10.12
C THR A 426 -21.32 -6.10 -11.54
N ILE A 427 -22.14 -5.32 -12.23
CA ILE A 427 -22.57 -5.62 -13.60
C ILE A 427 -21.37 -5.50 -14.57
N TYR A 428 -21.14 -6.54 -15.35
CA TYR A 428 -20.10 -6.56 -16.40
C TYR A 428 -20.63 -6.78 -17.80
N LYS A 429 -21.91 -7.19 -17.96
CA LYS A 429 -22.54 -7.44 -19.27
C LYS A 429 -24.02 -7.06 -19.25
N GLN A 430 -24.53 -6.58 -20.36
CA GLN A 430 -25.94 -6.24 -20.58
C GLN A 430 -26.43 -6.77 -21.94
N SER A 431 -27.73 -7.11 -22.04
CA SER A 431 -28.32 -7.69 -23.25
C SER A 431 -28.63 -6.66 -24.35
N VAL A 432 -28.79 -5.40 -23.96
CA VAL A 432 -29.09 -4.29 -24.88
C VAL A 432 -27.85 -3.39 -24.99
N THR A 433 -27.44 -3.10 -26.23
CA THR A 433 -26.25 -2.28 -26.52
C THR A 433 -26.46 -0.82 -26.09
N LYS A 434 -25.41 -0.18 -25.55
CA LYS A 434 -25.38 1.25 -25.24
C LYS A 434 -25.82 2.08 -26.47
N GLY A 435 -26.67 3.10 -26.22
CA GLY A 435 -27.19 4.00 -27.26
C GLY A 435 -28.46 3.49 -27.93
N THR A 436 -28.89 2.24 -27.73
CA THR A 436 -30.15 1.73 -28.26
C THR A 436 -31.33 2.46 -27.63
N LYS A 437 -32.29 2.94 -28.45
CA LYS A 437 -33.53 3.55 -27.98
C LYS A 437 -34.37 2.50 -27.25
N LEU A 438 -34.78 2.79 -26.02
CA LEU A 438 -35.55 1.90 -25.16
C LEU A 438 -37.06 2.09 -25.40
N LYS A 439 -37.81 0.99 -25.20
CA LYS A 439 -39.29 1.00 -25.21
C LYS A 439 -39.76 0.76 -23.76
N SER A 440 -40.90 1.33 -23.41
CA SER A 440 -41.54 1.07 -22.13
C SER A 440 -41.78 -0.44 -21.93
N ASN A 441 -41.53 -0.93 -20.71
CA ASN A 441 -41.61 -2.33 -20.30
C ASN A 441 -40.71 -3.29 -21.11
N GLN A 442 -39.63 -2.76 -21.69
CA GLN A 442 -38.63 -3.59 -22.35
C GLN A 442 -37.82 -4.36 -21.32
N LYS A 443 -37.68 -5.68 -21.52
CA LYS A 443 -36.83 -6.53 -20.66
C LYS A 443 -35.37 -6.36 -21.05
N ILE A 444 -34.53 -6.14 -20.03
CA ILE A 444 -33.08 -5.98 -20.17
C ILE A 444 -32.42 -6.93 -19.18
N THR A 445 -31.70 -7.93 -19.67
CA THR A 445 -30.93 -8.82 -18.81
C THR A 445 -29.55 -8.23 -18.57
N VAL A 446 -29.13 -8.15 -17.31
CA VAL A 446 -27.78 -7.77 -16.89
C VAL A 446 -27.11 -8.96 -16.19
N THR A 447 -25.79 -9.10 -16.40
CA THR A 447 -25.00 -10.15 -15.75
C THR A 447 -23.98 -9.50 -14.82
N ALA A 448 -23.95 -9.94 -13.57
CA ALA A 448 -23.06 -9.45 -12.51
C ALA A 448 -22.14 -10.57 -12.00
N LYS A 449 -21.01 -10.18 -11.44
CA LYS A 449 -20.04 -11.06 -10.76
C LYS A 449 -19.33 -10.33 -9.63
#